data_bbb922ba901bf2fe1a514014c1b482d6
#
_entry.id   bbb922ba901bf2fe1a514014c1b482d6
#
_cell.length_a   1.000
_cell.length_b   1.000
_cell.length_c   1.000
_cell.angle_alpha   90.00
_cell.angle_beta   90.00
_cell.angle_gamma   90.00
#
_symmetry.space_group_name_H-M   'P 1'
#
loop_
_entity.id
_entity.type
_entity.pdbx_description
1 polymer ?
#
loop_
_entity_poly.entity_id
_entity_poly.type
_entity_poly.pdbx_seq_one_letter_code
_entity_poly.pdbx_strand_id
1 'polypeptide(L)'
;MVKKTLILLILLVSCSGSQTVVDEPSKSLNSEDVLNLIFDSYKNFSSNPEKAVDVIWGFAHEDNKEITGPKERFSQMLISEPYNSIIDLKEYSYEVTYENETNIHYEVKVLAKTNNYFVITWVFEKTECSDSEEQCWLTIAVTAPSYFESGI
;
A
#
# COMPACT_ATOMS: atom_id res chain seq x y z
N MET A 1 -61.54 -25.12 -23.78
CA MET A 1 -60.87 -24.80 -22.50
C MET A 1 -59.37 -24.66 -22.74
N VAL A 2 -58.85 -23.43 -22.84
CA VAL A 2 -57.45 -23.18 -23.08
C VAL A 2 -56.82 -22.77 -21.74
N LYS A 3 -55.95 -23.65 -21.18
CA LYS A 3 -55.16 -23.35 -19.97
C LYS A 3 -54.05 -22.39 -20.32
N LYS A 4 -54.16 -21.13 -19.85
CA LYS A 4 -53.05 -20.17 -19.89
C LYS A 4 -52.01 -20.53 -18.82
N THR A 5 -50.88 -21.02 -19.27
CA THR A 5 -49.71 -21.24 -18.40
C THR A 5 -48.98 -19.91 -18.24
N LEU A 6 -49.01 -19.34 -17.02
CA LEU A 6 -48.29 -18.12 -16.64
C LEU A 6 -46.83 -18.50 -16.35
N ILE A 7 -45.91 -18.14 -17.24
CA ILE A 7 -44.46 -18.28 -17.02
C ILE A 7 -44.01 -17.09 -16.21
N LEU A 8 -43.65 -17.34 -14.93
CA LEU A 8 -43.08 -16.34 -14.04
C LEU A 8 -41.58 -16.23 -14.34
N LEU A 9 -41.19 -15.16 -15.05
CA LEU A 9 -39.79 -14.86 -15.35
C LEU A 9 -39.14 -14.24 -14.11
N ILE A 10 -38.34 -15.04 -13.35
CA ILE A 10 -37.56 -14.55 -12.22
C ILE A 10 -36.30 -13.89 -12.77
N LEU A 11 -36.25 -12.54 -12.77
CA LEU A 11 -35.05 -11.77 -13.04
C LEU A 11 -34.12 -11.84 -11.79
N LEU A 12 -33.09 -12.67 -11.90
CA LEU A 12 -31.98 -12.63 -10.95
C LEU A 12 -31.16 -11.35 -11.20
N VAL A 13 -31.40 -10.31 -10.42
CA VAL A 13 -30.53 -9.13 -10.36
C VAL A 13 -29.27 -9.56 -9.65
N SER A 14 -28.22 -9.85 -10.42
CA SER A 14 -26.87 -10.06 -9.92
C SER A 14 -26.31 -8.71 -9.51
N CYS A 15 -26.33 -8.36 -8.21
CA CYS A 15 -25.57 -7.26 -7.66
C CYS A 15 -24.10 -7.63 -7.72
N SER A 16 -23.43 -7.30 -8.81
CA SER A 16 -21.96 -7.21 -8.83
C SER A 16 -21.57 -5.99 -7.99
N GLY A 17 -21.28 -6.23 -6.71
CA GLY A 17 -20.62 -5.25 -5.87
C GLY A 17 -19.26 -4.97 -6.48
N SER A 18 -19.10 -3.85 -7.18
CA SER A 18 -17.80 -3.30 -7.49
C SER A 18 -17.14 -2.99 -6.15
N GLN A 19 -16.18 -3.83 -5.73
CA GLN A 19 -15.23 -3.44 -4.69
C GLN A 19 -14.46 -2.26 -5.28
N THR A 20 -14.77 -1.05 -4.82
CA THR A 20 -13.91 0.10 -5.04
C THR A 20 -12.62 -0.20 -4.31
N VAL A 21 -11.57 -0.52 -5.07
CA VAL A 21 -10.22 -0.59 -4.54
C VAL A 21 -9.89 0.83 -4.09
N VAL A 22 -9.82 1.04 -2.77
CA VAL A 22 -9.49 2.34 -2.20
C VAL A 22 -7.97 2.46 -2.25
N ASP A 23 -7.46 3.03 -3.32
CA ASP A 23 -6.01 3.28 -3.53
C ASP A 23 -5.60 4.67 -3.00
N GLU A 24 -6.48 5.35 -2.24
CA GLU A 24 -6.28 6.69 -1.69
C GLU A 24 -6.46 6.71 -0.17
N PRO A 25 -5.77 7.62 0.54
CA PRO A 25 -5.93 7.78 2.00
C PRO A 25 -7.38 8.02 2.41
N SER A 26 -7.85 7.23 3.37
CA SER A 26 -9.21 7.34 3.87
C SER A 26 -9.28 6.87 5.33
N LYS A 27 -10.24 7.39 6.11
CA LYS A 27 -10.50 6.97 7.49
C LYS A 27 -10.90 5.50 7.65
N SER A 28 -11.34 4.87 6.55
CA SER A 28 -11.75 3.46 6.56
C SER A 28 -10.58 2.49 6.56
N LEU A 29 -9.37 2.97 6.25
CA LEU A 29 -8.15 2.18 6.24
C LEU A 29 -7.44 2.29 7.58
N ASN A 30 -7.14 1.16 8.20
CA ASN A 30 -6.22 1.11 9.33
C ASN A 30 -4.76 1.11 8.82
N SER A 31 -3.80 1.24 9.73
CA SER A 31 -2.36 1.29 9.37
C SER A 31 -1.86 0.02 8.67
N GLU A 32 -2.41 -1.14 9.03
CA GLU A 32 -2.08 -2.43 8.40
C GLU A 32 -2.61 -2.50 6.97
N ASP A 33 -3.85 -2.01 6.73
CA ASP A 33 -4.41 -1.92 5.38
C ASP A 33 -3.52 -1.03 4.49
N VAL A 34 -3.08 0.12 5.00
CA VAL A 34 -2.18 1.04 4.28
C VAL A 34 -0.83 0.39 4.01
N LEU A 35 -0.24 -0.30 5.00
CA LEU A 35 1.02 -1.03 4.82
C LEU A 35 0.91 -2.07 3.69
N ASN A 36 -0.17 -2.85 3.70
CA ASN A 36 -0.41 -3.87 2.69
C ASN A 36 -0.59 -3.25 1.28
N LEU A 37 -1.34 -2.16 1.13
CA LEU A 37 -1.47 -1.45 -0.15
C LEU A 37 -0.12 -0.98 -0.70
N ILE A 38 0.74 -0.44 0.16
CA ILE A 38 2.08 0.02 -0.21
C ILE A 38 2.97 -1.16 -0.63
N PHE A 39 3.03 -2.23 0.17
CA PHE A 39 3.90 -3.38 -0.14
C PHE A 39 3.39 -4.21 -1.31
N ASP A 40 2.07 -4.30 -1.54
CA ASP A 40 1.50 -4.89 -2.75
C ASP A 40 1.84 -4.05 -4.00
N SER A 41 1.97 -2.73 -3.86
CA SER A 41 2.46 -1.86 -4.93
C SER A 41 3.93 -2.14 -5.26
N TYR A 42 4.80 -2.33 -4.26
CA TYR A 42 6.18 -2.78 -4.48
C TYR A 42 6.24 -4.17 -5.13
N LYS A 43 5.40 -5.11 -4.70
CA LYS A 43 5.34 -6.48 -5.24
C LYS A 43 4.98 -6.51 -6.73
N ASN A 44 4.15 -5.59 -7.17
CA ASN A 44 3.66 -5.50 -8.55
C ASN A 44 4.26 -4.32 -9.33
N PHE A 45 5.36 -3.74 -8.85
CA PHE A 45 5.91 -2.48 -9.35
C PHE A 45 6.17 -2.50 -10.85
N SER A 46 6.90 -3.50 -11.36
CA SER A 46 7.25 -3.57 -12.78
C SER A 46 6.04 -3.80 -13.71
N SER A 47 4.91 -4.29 -13.17
CA SER A 47 3.69 -4.49 -13.94
C SER A 47 2.95 -3.18 -14.23
N ASN A 48 3.01 -2.22 -13.31
CA ASN A 48 2.43 -0.89 -13.45
C ASN A 48 3.19 0.13 -12.57
N PRO A 49 4.37 0.59 -13.02
CA PRO A 49 5.24 1.46 -12.22
C PRO A 49 4.57 2.79 -11.86
N GLU A 50 3.81 3.38 -12.77
CA GLU A 50 3.12 4.65 -12.56
C GLU A 50 2.09 4.53 -11.42
N LYS A 51 1.24 3.51 -11.48
CA LYS A 51 0.26 3.24 -10.41
C LYS A 51 0.95 2.94 -9.07
N ALA A 52 2.03 2.17 -9.06
CA ALA A 52 2.77 1.87 -7.84
C ALA A 52 3.32 3.15 -7.18
N VAL A 53 3.93 4.03 -7.98
CA VAL A 53 4.40 5.34 -7.51
C VAL A 53 3.24 6.19 -7.00
N ASP A 54 2.10 6.20 -7.70
CA ASP A 54 0.91 6.97 -7.29
C ASP A 54 0.40 6.53 -5.93
N VAL A 55 0.30 5.23 -5.68
CA VAL A 55 -0.13 4.69 -4.38
C VAL A 55 0.87 5.06 -3.29
N ILE A 56 2.16 4.74 -3.46
CA ILE A 56 3.18 4.99 -2.43
C ILE A 56 3.28 6.48 -2.11
N TRP A 57 3.25 7.35 -3.13
CA TRP A 57 3.26 8.81 -2.98
C TRP A 57 1.97 9.34 -2.33
N GLY A 58 0.80 8.78 -2.71
CA GLY A 58 -0.50 9.17 -2.17
C GLY A 58 -0.58 8.97 -0.65
N PHE A 59 0.02 7.89 -0.14
CA PHE A 59 0.07 7.59 1.30
C PHE A 59 1.28 8.21 2.03
N ALA A 60 2.08 9.07 1.39
CA ALA A 60 3.13 9.81 2.06
C ALA A 60 2.58 11.04 2.78
N HIS A 61 3.04 11.26 4.02
CA HIS A 61 2.77 12.49 4.79
C HIS A 61 3.39 13.72 4.09
N GLU A 62 2.82 14.91 4.28
CA GLU A 62 3.32 16.12 3.62
C GLU A 62 4.78 16.41 4.00
N ASP A 63 5.18 16.23 5.26
CA ASP A 63 6.56 16.42 5.70
C ASP A 63 7.52 15.44 4.98
N ASN A 64 7.08 14.20 4.72
CA ASN A 64 7.85 13.23 3.94
C ASN A 64 7.94 13.69 2.46
N LYS A 65 6.85 14.19 1.90
CA LYS A 65 6.82 14.74 0.53
C LYS A 65 7.71 15.96 0.37
N GLU A 66 7.79 16.85 1.35
CA GLU A 66 8.70 17.99 1.33
C GLU A 66 10.18 17.56 1.23
N ILE A 67 10.55 16.48 1.92
CA ILE A 67 11.92 15.96 1.91
C ILE A 67 12.23 15.19 0.64
N THR A 68 11.30 14.35 0.18
CA THR A 68 11.52 13.39 -0.92
C THR A 68 11.06 13.89 -2.28
N GLY A 69 10.17 14.87 -2.32
CA GLY A 69 9.57 15.43 -3.54
C GLY A 69 10.48 16.32 -4.38
N PRO A 70 10.00 16.75 -5.53
CA PRO A 70 8.69 16.47 -6.10
C PRO A 70 8.51 15.00 -6.51
N LYS A 71 7.29 14.60 -6.90
CA LYS A 71 6.93 13.19 -7.21
C LYS A 71 7.85 12.52 -8.23
N GLU A 72 8.32 13.26 -9.21
CA GLU A 72 9.28 12.78 -10.22
C GLU A 72 10.62 12.39 -9.57
N ARG A 73 11.12 13.19 -8.63
CA ARG A 73 12.34 12.88 -7.87
C ARG A 73 12.10 11.67 -6.96
N PHE A 74 10.94 11.61 -6.29
CA PHE A 74 10.54 10.46 -5.48
C PHE A 74 10.50 9.17 -6.31
N SER A 75 9.91 9.21 -7.51
CA SER A 75 9.89 8.07 -8.44
C SER A 75 11.31 7.60 -8.80
N GLN A 76 12.24 8.53 -9.08
CA GLN A 76 13.64 8.20 -9.35
C GLN A 76 14.34 7.59 -8.12
N MET A 77 14.01 8.06 -6.92
CA MET A 77 14.55 7.51 -5.67
C MET A 77 14.11 6.04 -5.51
N LEU A 78 12.84 5.71 -5.76
CA LEU A 78 12.34 4.34 -5.60
C LEU A 78 13.05 3.33 -6.51
N ILE A 79 13.42 3.73 -7.73
CA ILE A 79 14.12 2.86 -8.70
C ILE A 79 15.65 2.91 -8.58
N SER A 80 16.17 3.66 -7.61
CA SER A 80 17.61 3.79 -7.32
C SER A 80 17.99 3.05 -6.05
N GLU A 81 19.28 2.71 -5.92
CA GLU A 81 19.79 2.12 -4.68
C GLU A 81 19.66 3.09 -3.49
N PRO A 82 19.31 2.58 -2.32
CA PRO A 82 19.08 1.16 -1.96
C PRO A 82 17.62 0.70 -2.15
N TYR A 83 16.68 1.60 -2.50
CA TYR A 83 15.24 1.33 -2.51
C TYR A 83 14.81 0.36 -3.61
N ASN A 84 15.53 0.32 -4.73
CA ASN A 84 15.25 -0.61 -5.83
C ASN A 84 15.40 -2.10 -5.43
N SER A 85 16.06 -2.39 -4.32
CA SER A 85 16.27 -3.76 -3.82
C SER A 85 14.97 -4.49 -3.45
N ILE A 86 13.89 -3.74 -3.15
CA ILE A 86 12.58 -4.29 -2.77
C ILE A 86 11.53 -4.22 -3.89
N ILE A 87 11.89 -3.69 -5.06
CA ILE A 87 11.01 -3.69 -6.23
C ILE A 87 10.78 -5.13 -6.71
N ASP A 88 9.52 -5.47 -7.04
CA ASP A 88 9.09 -6.81 -7.41
C ASP A 88 9.42 -7.86 -6.35
N LEU A 89 9.30 -7.48 -5.08
CA LEU A 89 9.50 -8.39 -3.95
C LEU A 89 8.61 -9.63 -4.09
N LYS A 90 9.07 -10.76 -3.55
CA LYS A 90 8.34 -12.02 -3.58
C LYS A 90 7.34 -12.13 -2.43
N GLU A 91 7.81 -11.82 -1.24
CA GLU A 91 7.07 -11.94 0.02
C GLU A 91 7.50 -10.86 0.99
N TYR A 92 6.62 -10.50 1.90
CA TYR A 92 6.94 -9.68 3.05
C TYR A 92 6.17 -10.15 4.27
N SER A 93 6.73 -9.86 5.43
CA SER A 93 6.10 -10.03 6.73
C SER A 93 6.45 -8.83 7.59
N TYR A 94 5.67 -8.55 8.60
CA TYR A 94 5.89 -7.40 9.46
C TYR A 94 5.52 -7.69 10.90
N GLU A 95 6.10 -6.91 11.80
CA GLU A 95 5.73 -6.85 13.21
C GLU A 95 5.66 -5.41 13.67
N VAL A 96 4.79 -5.13 14.63
CA VAL A 96 4.70 -3.81 15.27
C VAL A 96 5.80 -3.71 16.32
N THR A 97 6.68 -2.74 16.17
CA THR A 97 7.79 -2.48 17.12
C THR A 97 7.48 -1.33 18.08
N TYR A 98 6.56 -0.45 17.71
CA TYR A 98 6.06 0.65 18.52
C TYR A 98 4.66 1.06 18.10
N GLU A 99 3.80 1.41 19.06
CA GLU A 99 2.46 1.91 18.79
C GLU A 99 1.99 2.84 19.90
N ASN A 100 1.34 3.94 19.52
CA ASN A 100 0.54 4.81 20.39
C ASN A 100 -0.70 5.31 19.63
N GLU A 101 -1.42 6.31 20.16
CA GLU A 101 -2.68 6.80 19.57
C GLU A 101 -2.52 7.38 18.15
N THR A 102 -1.34 7.95 17.84
CA THR A 102 -1.09 8.69 16.60
C THR A 102 0.05 8.13 15.76
N ASN A 103 0.89 7.24 16.29
CA ASN A 103 2.06 6.72 15.60
C ASN A 103 2.13 5.20 15.72
N ILE A 104 2.54 4.54 14.63
CA ILE A 104 2.83 3.12 14.61
C ILE A 104 4.07 2.85 13.78
N HIS A 105 4.97 2.00 14.31
CA HIS A 105 6.18 1.57 13.62
C HIS A 105 6.09 0.08 13.31
N TYR A 106 6.29 -0.25 12.06
CA TYR A 106 6.44 -1.61 11.59
C TYR A 106 7.88 -1.92 11.24
N GLU A 107 8.41 -3.04 11.73
CA GLU A 107 9.57 -3.66 11.14
C GLU A 107 9.10 -4.63 10.06
N VAL A 108 9.49 -4.38 8.82
CA VAL A 108 9.07 -5.16 7.66
C VAL A 108 10.25 -5.95 7.11
N LYS A 109 10.13 -7.28 7.11
CA LYS A 109 11.09 -8.21 6.50
C LYS A 109 10.61 -8.55 5.09
N VAL A 110 11.43 -8.29 4.10
CA VAL A 110 11.11 -8.45 2.67
C VAL A 110 12.01 -9.51 2.05
N LEU A 111 11.43 -10.49 1.36
CA LEU A 111 12.15 -11.36 0.44
C LEU A 111 12.16 -10.71 -0.95
N ALA A 112 13.32 -10.20 -1.36
CA ALA A 112 13.51 -9.57 -2.66
C ALA A 112 13.47 -10.59 -3.81
N LYS A 113 13.28 -10.12 -5.04
CA LYS A 113 13.37 -10.95 -6.28
C LYS A 113 14.72 -11.65 -6.44
N THR A 114 15.78 -11.11 -5.84
CA THR A 114 17.13 -11.66 -5.81
C THR A 114 17.35 -12.79 -4.80
N ASN A 115 16.31 -13.22 -4.08
CA ASN A 115 16.38 -14.17 -2.96
C ASN A 115 17.17 -13.66 -1.73
N ASN A 116 17.33 -12.37 -1.57
CA ASN A 116 17.90 -11.78 -0.38
C ASN A 116 16.80 -11.23 0.51
N TYR A 117 16.98 -11.30 1.82
CA TYR A 117 16.12 -10.65 2.78
C TYR A 117 16.65 -9.26 3.13
N PHE A 118 15.72 -8.31 3.16
CA PHE A 118 15.95 -6.95 3.64
C PHE A 118 15.01 -6.64 4.79
N VAL A 119 15.45 -5.75 5.67
CA VAL A 119 14.64 -5.20 6.77
C VAL A 119 14.49 -3.71 6.58
N ILE A 120 13.26 -3.22 6.82
CA ILE A 120 12.87 -1.82 6.66
C ILE A 120 12.00 -1.45 7.84
N THR A 121 12.27 -0.30 8.47
CA THR A 121 11.33 0.29 9.42
C THR A 121 10.40 1.24 8.67
N TRP A 122 9.10 1.02 8.79
CA TRP A 122 8.05 1.85 8.22
C TRP A 122 7.26 2.53 9.32
N VAL A 123 7.19 3.85 9.27
CA VAL A 123 6.55 4.66 10.31
C VAL A 123 5.35 5.38 9.74
N PHE A 124 4.19 5.14 10.34
CA PHE A 124 2.97 5.87 10.03
C PHE A 124 2.63 6.86 11.15
N GLU A 125 2.06 7.98 10.75
CA GLU A 125 1.41 8.94 11.60
C GLU A 125 -0.08 9.06 11.23
N LYS A 126 -0.93 9.14 12.25
CA LYS A 126 -2.36 9.39 12.10
C LYS A 126 -2.60 10.89 12.10
N THR A 127 -2.99 11.42 10.97
CA THR A 127 -3.16 12.86 10.73
C THR A 127 -4.39 13.14 9.87
N GLU A 128 -4.72 14.40 9.63
CA GLU A 128 -5.81 14.76 8.71
C GLU A 128 -5.52 14.27 7.29
N CYS A 129 -6.55 13.69 6.64
CA CYS A 129 -6.45 13.32 5.23
C CYS A 129 -6.35 14.60 4.37
N SER A 130 -5.62 14.56 3.26
CA SER A 130 -5.27 15.74 2.43
C SER A 130 -6.45 16.61 2.00
N ASP A 131 -7.68 16.08 1.92
CA ASP A 131 -8.87 16.79 1.43
C ASP A 131 -10.06 16.78 2.40
N SER A 132 -9.84 16.38 3.66
CA SER A 132 -10.93 16.31 4.65
C SER A 132 -10.40 16.47 6.08
N GLU A 133 -11.29 16.83 7.03
CA GLU A 133 -11.00 16.81 8.48
C GLU A 133 -10.95 15.37 9.05
N GLU A 134 -11.05 14.34 8.20
CA GLU A 134 -10.99 12.94 8.62
C GLU A 134 -9.54 12.51 8.89
N GLN A 135 -9.37 11.54 9.79
CA GLN A 135 -8.03 11.04 10.16
C GLN A 135 -7.62 9.87 9.27
N CYS A 136 -6.41 9.94 8.72
CA CYS A 136 -5.77 8.92 7.88
C CYS A 136 -4.44 8.49 8.46
N TRP A 137 -4.01 7.29 8.14
CA TRP A 137 -2.64 6.83 8.37
C TRP A 137 -1.78 7.17 7.16
N LEU A 138 -0.74 8.00 7.36
CA LEU A 138 0.20 8.42 6.32
C LEU A 138 1.63 8.07 6.71
N THR A 139 2.45 7.76 5.73
CA THR A 139 3.88 7.45 5.92
C THR A 139 4.66 8.70 6.25
N ILE A 140 5.17 8.81 7.49
CA ILE A 140 6.00 9.93 7.92
C ILE A 140 7.50 9.66 7.71
N ALA A 141 7.94 8.40 7.87
CA ALA A 141 9.33 8.02 7.70
C ALA A 141 9.49 6.57 7.25
N VAL A 142 10.56 6.32 6.51
CA VAL A 142 10.98 4.98 6.05
C VAL A 142 12.49 4.90 6.11
N THR A 143 13.03 3.85 6.74
CA THR A 143 14.47 3.60 6.67
C THR A 143 14.86 3.02 5.31
N ALA A 144 16.11 3.24 4.88
CA ALA A 144 16.63 2.52 3.72
C ALA A 144 16.59 1.01 3.96
N PRO A 145 16.25 0.19 2.93
CA PRO A 145 16.32 -1.26 3.04
C PRO A 145 17.72 -1.70 3.45
N SER A 146 17.81 -2.46 4.54
CA SER A 146 19.06 -3.03 5.04
C SER A 146 19.11 -4.51 4.74
N TYR A 147 20.21 -4.98 4.12
CA TYR A 147 20.43 -6.41 3.90
C TYR A 147 20.44 -7.16 5.25
N PHE A 148 19.69 -8.24 5.31
CA PHE A 148 19.60 -9.07 6.51
C PHE A 148 20.28 -10.42 6.33
N GLU A 149 19.86 -11.22 5.34
CA GLU A 149 20.41 -12.55 5.03
C GLU A 149 20.07 -13.00 3.62
N SER A 150 20.76 -14.03 3.12
CA SER A 150 20.39 -14.70 1.86
C SER A 150 19.22 -15.65 2.11
N GLY A 151 18.23 -15.63 1.21
CA GLY A 151 17.19 -16.67 1.15
C GLY A 151 17.79 -17.99 0.64
N ILE A 152 17.28 -19.09 1.13
CA ILE A 152 17.66 -20.45 0.72
C ILE A 152 16.89 -20.85 -0.54
#